data_106dff4d9a02766ab90c6fb1cb4224bc
#
_entry.id   106dff4d9a02766ab90c6fb1cb4224bc
#
_cell.length_a   1.000
_cell.length_b   1.000
_cell.length_c   1.000
_cell.angle_alpha   90.00
_cell.angle_beta   90.00
_cell.angle_gamma   90.00
#
_symmetry.space_group_name_H-M   'P 1'
#
loop_
_entity.id
_entity.type
_entity.pdbx_description
1 polymer ?
#
loop_
_entity_poly.entity_id
_entity_poly.type
_entity_poly.pdbx_seq_one_letter_code
_entity_poly.pdbx_strand_id
1 'polypeptide(L)'
;MDIGCGNGALAIKLAQKHRKAQVLGIDYWGKKWDYSMSVCERNAAIEGVSDRVTFQRASAASLPFADECFDAAVSNFVFHEVGGVKDKREVIREALRVLKKGGKFAFQDEFFIKRMYGDPNALITTIKGWGIGKVEFIQTRSLPFIPRLLKAPFILGTMAMIRGEK
;
A
#
# COMPACT_ATOMS: atom_id res chain seq x y z
N MET A 1 1.65 1.13 8.95
CA MET A 1 1.49 2.33 8.08
C MET A 1 0.60 1.99 6.90
N ASP A 2 -0.27 2.91 6.47
CA ASP A 2 -1.08 2.84 5.25
C ASP A 2 -0.56 3.90 4.26
N ILE A 3 0.04 3.45 3.14
CA ILE A 3 0.70 4.32 2.16
C ILE A 3 -0.31 4.67 1.06
N GLY A 4 -0.61 5.97 0.91
CA GLY A 4 -1.64 6.45 0.01
C GLY A 4 -3.03 6.18 0.57
N CYS A 5 -3.29 6.63 1.78
CA CYS A 5 -4.49 6.28 2.53
C CYS A 5 -5.79 6.94 1.98
N GLY A 6 -5.70 7.87 1.04
CA GLY A 6 -6.84 8.54 0.40
C GLY A 6 -7.75 9.23 1.41
N ASN A 7 -8.93 8.67 1.65
CA ASN A 7 -9.90 9.12 2.66
C ASN A 7 -9.78 8.40 4.01
N GLY A 8 -8.73 7.60 4.22
CA GLY A 8 -8.43 6.89 5.46
C GLY A 8 -9.10 5.53 5.63
N ALA A 9 -9.86 5.05 4.65
CA ALA A 9 -10.69 3.84 4.80
C ALA A 9 -9.90 2.60 5.23
N LEU A 10 -8.74 2.33 4.61
CA LEU A 10 -7.93 1.16 4.95
C LEU A 10 -7.25 1.32 6.32
N ALA A 11 -6.70 2.50 6.62
CA ALA A 11 -6.10 2.81 7.93
C ALA A 11 -7.10 2.61 9.07
N ILE A 12 -8.32 3.13 8.91
CA ILE A 12 -9.43 2.98 9.87
C ILE A 12 -9.78 1.51 10.06
N LYS A 13 -9.93 0.76 8.95
CA LYS A 13 -10.27 -0.66 9.00
C LYS A 13 -9.20 -1.50 9.70
N LEU A 14 -7.94 -1.16 9.50
CA LEU A 14 -6.81 -1.79 10.21
C LEU A 14 -6.89 -1.53 11.72
N ALA A 15 -7.17 -0.30 12.14
CA ALA A 15 -7.30 0.05 13.55
C ALA A 15 -8.51 -0.63 14.22
N GLN A 16 -9.63 -0.76 13.51
CA GLN A 16 -10.80 -1.50 13.99
C GLN A 16 -10.50 -2.98 14.19
N LYS A 17 -9.78 -3.58 13.21
CA LYS A 17 -9.44 -5.01 13.24
C LYS A 17 -8.35 -5.33 14.26
N HIS A 18 -7.39 -4.44 14.44
CA HIS A 18 -6.20 -4.62 15.28
C HIS A 18 -6.23 -3.61 16.45
N ARG A 19 -6.99 -3.90 17.47
CA ARG A 19 -7.28 -2.97 18.59
C ARG A 19 -6.05 -2.43 19.35
N LYS A 20 -4.90 -3.09 19.25
CA LYS A 20 -3.64 -2.66 19.87
C LYS A 20 -2.71 -1.90 18.91
N ALA A 21 -3.06 -1.81 17.63
CA ALA A 21 -2.24 -1.17 16.64
C ALA A 21 -2.42 0.35 16.66
N GLN A 22 -1.31 1.08 16.56
CA GLN A 22 -1.28 2.47 16.15
C GLN A 22 -1.10 2.52 14.62
N VAL A 23 -1.96 3.21 13.92
CA VAL A 23 -1.95 3.26 12.47
C VAL A 23 -1.66 4.67 12.00
N LEU A 24 -0.63 4.82 11.16
CA LEU A 24 -0.34 6.06 10.47
C LEU A 24 -0.78 5.91 9.02
N GLY A 25 -1.73 6.73 8.58
CA GLY A 25 -2.09 6.89 7.18
C GLY A 25 -1.30 8.06 6.57
N ILE A 26 -0.68 7.84 5.43
CA ILE A 26 -0.02 8.92 4.68
C ILE A 26 -0.61 9.06 3.30
N ASP A 27 -0.71 10.30 2.83
CA ASP A 27 -1.07 10.62 1.45
C ASP A 27 -0.49 11.97 1.04
N TYR A 28 -0.41 12.22 -0.25
CA TYR A 28 0.02 13.51 -0.76
C TYR A 28 -1.14 14.52 -0.79
N TRP A 29 -2.39 14.03 -0.88
CA TRP A 29 -3.63 14.81 -1.05
C TRP A 29 -3.48 15.93 -2.08
N GLY A 30 -3.07 15.55 -3.26
CA GLY A 30 -2.92 16.48 -4.38
C GLY A 30 -4.27 16.92 -4.94
N LYS A 31 -4.25 17.96 -5.76
CA LYS A 31 -5.46 18.56 -6.39
C LYS A 31 -6.26 17.60 -7.29
N LYS A 32 -5.70 16.44 -7.60
CA LYS A 32 -6.30 15.44 -8.50
C LYS A 32 -7.46 14.68 -7.86
N TRP A 33 -7.48 14.60 -6.53
CA TRP A 33 -8.43 13.80 -5.77
C TRP A 33 -9.15 14.69 -4.75
N ASP A 34 -10.46 14.49 -4.60
CA ASP A 34 -11.29 15.20 -3.62
C ASP A 34 -11.14 14.61 -2.20
N TYR A 35 -9.90 14.26 -1.83
CA TYR A 35 -9.54 13.75 -0.51
C TYR A 35 -8.66 14.76 0.22
N SER A 36 -8.78 14.80 1.55
CA SER A 36 -7.94 15.63 2.40
C SER A 36 -7.68 14.96 3.74
N MET A 37 -6.64 15.40 4.42
CA MET A 37 -6.32 14.92 5.76
C MET A 37 -7.49 15.13 6.72
N SER A 38 -8.18 16.28 6.64
CA SER A 38 -9.35 16.58 7.49
C SER A 38 -10.54 15.64 7.25
N VAL A 39 -10.70 15.14 6.02
CA VAL A 39 -11.69 14.08 5.72
C VAL A 39 -11.30 12.78 6.43
N CYS A 40 -10.02 12.40 6.41
CA CYS A 40 -9.53 11.22 7.11
C CYS A 40 -9.75 11.30 8.63
N GLU A 41 -9.40 12.44 9.22
CA GLU A 41 -9.58 12.70 10.65
C GLU A 41 -11.06 12.63 11.06
N ARG A 42 -11.95 13.25 10.27
CA ARG A 42 -13.39 13.16 10.47
C ARG A 42 -13.90 11.73 10.37
N ASN A 43 -13.46 10.98 9.37
CA ASN A 43 -13.86 9.58 9.19
C ASN A 43 -13.38 8.73 10.37
N ALA A 44 -12.14 8.93 10.85
CA ALA A 44 -11.62 8.22 12.02
C ALA A 44 -12.41 8.55 13.29
N ALA A 45 -12.89 9.80 13.45
CA ALA A 45 -13.75 10.20 14.56
C ALA A 45 -15.13 9.52 14.50
N ILE A 46 -15.76 9.52 13.34
CA ILE A 46 -17.06 8.84 13.12
C ILE A 46 -16.95 7.34 13.42
N GLU A 47 -15.86 6.72 13.02
CA GLU A 47 -15.60 5.28 13.19
C GLU A 47 -15.02 4.92 14.58
N GLY A 48 -14.84 5.90 15.47
CA GLY A 48 -14.43 5.70 16.86
C GLY A 48 -13.01 5.17 17.04
N VAL A 49 -12.07 5.58 16.17
CA VAL A 49 -10.66 5.11 16.19
C VAL A 49 -9.63 6.24 16.19
N SER A 50 -10.05 7.49 16.42
CA SER A 50 -9.15 8.67 16.41
C SER A 50 -8.01 8.60 17.44
N ASP A 51 -8.17 7.80 18.48
CA ASP A 51 -7.15 7.55 19.51
C ASP A 51 -5.97 6.69 18.99
N ARG A 52 -6.16 5.99 17.87
CA ARG A 52 -5.21 5.01 17.32
C ARG A 52 -4.88 5.21 15.85
N VAL A 53 -5.52 6.15 15.18
CA VAL A 53 -5.23 6.46 13.77
C VAL A 53 -4.81 7.91 13.66
N THR A 54 -3.66 8.14 13.06
CA THR A 54 -3.15 9.47 12.73
C THR A 54 -2.90 9.58 11.25
N PHE A 55 -2.90 10.82 10.74
CA PHE A 55 -2.67 11.08 9.32
C PHE A 55 -1.57 12.10 9.13
N GLN A 56 -0.77 11.92 8.07
CA GLN A 56 0.33 12.83 7.76
C GLN A 56 0.45 13.01 6.25
N ARG A 57 0.67 14.25 5.82
CA ARG A 57 0.98 14.53 4.42
C ARG A 57 2.40 14.08 4.10
N ALA A 58 2.54 13.15 3.17
CA ALA A 58 3.84 12.67 2.68
C ALA A 58 3.73 12.11 1.26
N SER A 59 4.86 12.07 0.55
CA SER A 59 4.96 11.44 -0.75
C SER A 59 5.51 10.02 -0.59
N ALA A 60 4.87 9.04 -1.25
CA ALA A 60 5.38 7.68 -1.31
C ALA A 60 6.66 7.54 -2.16
N ALA A 61 7.03 8.58 -2.93
CA ALA A 61 8.30 8.62 -3.66
C ALA A 61 9.52 8.76 -2.73
N SER A 62 9.32 9.38 -1.55
CA SER A 62 10.36 9.58 -0.52
C SER A 62 9.68 9.75 0.82
N LEU A 63 9.67 8.71 1.61
CA LEU A 63 9.00 8.65 2.89
C LEU A 63 9.83 9.38 3.96
N PRO A 64 9.27 10.34 4.71
CA PRO A 64 10.00 11.12 5.72
C PRO A 64 10.19 10.34 7.03
N PHE A 65 10.55 9.07 6.92
CA PHE A 65 10.73 8.17 8.05
C PHE A 65 12.10 7.47 7.97
N ALA A 66 12.65 7.16 9.14
CA ALA A 66 13.87 6.36 9.23
C ALA A 66 13.65 4.94 8.67
N ASP A 67 14.76 4.28 8.34
CA ASP A 67 14.75 2.87 8.02
C ASP A 67 14.20 2.07 9.21
N GLU A 68 13.51 0.98 8.92
CA GLU A 68 13.12 -0.01 9.92
C GLU A 68 12.31 0.55 11.10
N CYS A 69 11.37 1.48 10.86
CA CYS A 69 10.56 2.09 11.92
C CYS A 69 9.13 1.54 12.04
N PHE A 70 8.60 0.82 11.02
CA PHE A 70 7.25 0.28 11.06
C PHE A 70 7.23 -1.25 11.13
N ASP A 71 6.30 -1.80 11.93
CA ASP A 71 6.08 -3.25 12.05
C ASP A 71 5.31 -3.83 10.85
N ALA A 72 4.50 -2.99 10.19
CA ALA A 72 3.77 -3.38 8.99
C ALA A 72 3.49 -2.18 8.07
N ALA A 73 3.40 -2.45 6.75
CA ALA A 73 2.96 -1.47 5.77
C ALA A 73 1.95 -2.08 4.79
N VAL A 74 0.94 -1.29 4.47
CA VAL A 74 -0.05 -1.61 3.43
C VAL A 74 -0.13 -0.48 2.43
N SER A 75 -0.57 -0.80 1.22
CA SER A 75 -0.92 0.17 0.19
C SER A 75 -1.97 -0.42 -0.74
N ASN A 76 -2.91 0.41 -1.18
CA ASN A 76 -3.96 -0.04 -2.07
C ASN A 76 -4.18 0.96 -3.20
N PHE A 77 -3.80 0.60 -4.42
CA PHE A 77 -3.98 1.42 -5.63
C PHE A 77 -3.29 2.79 -5.58
N VAL A 78 -1.99 2.82 -5.28
CA VAL A 78 -1.22 4.07 -5.07
C VAL A 78 0.03 4.15 -5.90
N PHE A 79 0.83 3.09 -5.96
CA PHE A 79 2.20 3.17 -6.47
C PHE A 79 2.27 3.58 -7.94
N HIS A 80 1.31 3.16 -8.77
CA HIS A 80 1.22 3.55 -10.17
C HIS A 80 0.98 5.07 -10.36
N GLU A 81 0.32 5.73 -9.39
CA GLU A 81 0.00 7.17 -9.43
C GLU A 81 1.12 8.07 -8.89
N VAL A 82 2.13 7.54 -8.19
CA VAL A 82 3.18 8.33 -7.54
C VAL A 82 3.99 9.11 -8.59
N GLY A 83 3.89 10.43 -8.55
CA GLY A 83 4.58 11.33 -9.46
C GLY A 83 6.09 11.42 -9.19
N GLY A 84 6.85 11.89 -10.20
CA GLY A 84 8.29 12.14 -10.04
C GLY A 84 9.20 10.90 -10.06
N VAL A 85 8.64 9.68 -10.05
CA VAL A 85 9.37 8.42 -10.09
C VAL A 85 9.10 7.70 -11.40
N LYS A 86 10.13 7.51 -12.23
CA LYS A 86 10.01 6.83 -13.53
C LYS A 86 9.82 5.31 -13.36
N ASP A 87 10.63 4.70 -12.52
CA ASP A 87 10.56 3.28 -12.20
C ASP A 87 9.73 3.06 -10.94
N LYS A 88 8.51 2.57 -11.10
CA LYS A 88 7.58 2.37 -9.98
C LYS A 88 8.05 1.32 -8.95
N ARG A 89 9.04 0.50 -9.30
CA ARG A 89 9.66 -0.43 -8.36
C ARG A 89 10.40 0.29 -7.24
N GLU A 90 10.93 1.49 -7.50
CA GLU A 90 11.58 2.30 -6.46
C GLU A 90 10.58 2.76 -5.37
N VAL A 91 9.30 2.95 -5.71
CA VAL A 91 8.26 3.25 -4.72
C VAL A 91 8.03 2.04 -3.79
N ILE A 92 8.05 0.82 -4.36
CA ILE A 92 7.98 -0.41 -3.57
C ILE A 92 9.21 -0.53 -2.65
N ARG A 93 10.40 -0.25 -3.18
CA ARG A 93 11.65 -0.28 -2.41
C ARG A 93 11.62 0.67 -1.24
N GLU A 94 11.13 1.89 -1.47
CA GLU A 94 10.97 2.91 -0.43
C GLU A 94 9.97 2.47 0.65
N ALA A 95 8.84 1.89 0.26
CA ALA A 95 7.86 1.32 1.20
C ALA A 95 8.45 0.17 2.05
N LEU A 96 9.33 -0.64 1.46
CA LEU A 96 10.01 -1.73 2.16
C LEU A 96 11.18 -1.25 3.03
N ARG A 97 11.82 -0.11 2.69
CA ARG A 97 12.91 0.48 3.48
C ARG A 97 12.47 0.76 4.91
N VAL A 98 11.31 1.36 5.08
CA VAL A 98 10.79 1.78 6.39
C VAL A 98 10.25 0.63 7.24
N LEU A 99 10.13 -0.58 6.70
CA LEU A 99 9.73 -1.77 7.46
C LEU A 99 10.89 -2.32 8.28
N LYS A 100 10.62 -2.68 9.51
CA LYS A 100 11.52 -3.44 10.37
C LYS A 100 11.81 -4.82 9.79
N LYS A 101 12.92 -5.43 10.19
CA LYS A 101 13.17 -6.86 9.93
C LYS A 101 12.06 -7.69 10.57
N GLY A 102 11.50 -8.66 9.84
CA GLY A 102 10.31 -9.40 10.23
C GLY A 102 8.99 -8.62 10.06
N GLY A 103 9.05 -7.37 9.62
CA GLY A 103 7.88 -6.54 9.33
C GLY A 103 7.09 -7.07 8.13
N LYS A 104 5.76 -7.02 8.24
CA LYS A 104 4.86 -7.56 7.22
C LYS A 104 4.37 -6.48 6.26
N PHE A 105 4.15 -6.87 5.02
CA PHE A 105 3.58 -5.94 4.03
C PHE A 105 2.52 -6.60 3.16
N ALA A 106 1.60 -5.76 2.67
CA ALA A 106 0.64 -6.14 1.64
C ALA A 106 0.36 -4.91 0.76
N PHE A 107 0.78 -4.97 -0.48
CA PHE A 107 0.61 -3.91 -1.47
C PHE A 107 -0.23 -4.43 -2.62
N GLN A 108 -1.34 -3.78 -2.91
CA GLN A 108 -2.19 -4.08 -4.06
C GLN A 108 -2.07 -2.95 -5.07
N ASP A 109 -1.78 -3.31 -6.32
CA ASP A 109 -1.65 -2.35 -7.42
C ASP A 109 -1.80 -3.05 -8.79
N GLU A 110 -1.63 -2.29 -9.86
CA GLU A 110 -1.64 -2.77 -11.25
C GLU A 110 -0.33 -3.47 -11.64
N PHE A 111 0.14 -4.42 -10.84
CA PHE A 111 1.45 -5.06 -10.98
C PHE A 111 1.64 -5.87 -12.27
N PHE A 112 0.59 -6.11 -13.06
CA PHE A 112 0.70 -6.69 -14.39
C PHE A 112 1.00 -5.67 -15.50
N ILE A 113 1.02 -4.36 -15.20
CA ILE A 113 1.41 -3.35 -16.19
C ILE A 113 2.94 -3.36 -16.34
N LYS A 114 3.42 -4.13 -17.33
CA LYS A 114 4.85 -4.37 -17.57
C LYS A 114 5.69 -3.10 -17.74
N ARG A 115 5.15 -2.06 -18.35
CA ARG A 115 5.84 -0.77 -18.52
C ARG A 115 6.19 -0.08 -17.20
N MET A 116 5.45 -0.39 -16.11
CA MET A 116 5.63 0.22 -14.78
C MET A 116 6.47 -0.65 -13.85
N TYR A 117 6.24 -1.96 -13.88
CA TYR A 117 6.78 -2.90 -12.89
C TYR A 117 7.66 -4.01 -13.49
N GLY A 118 7.70 -4.12 -14.83
CA GLY A 118 8.35 -5.24 -15.51
C GLY A 118 7.48 -6.51 -15.51
N ASP A 119 8.12 -7.65 -15.78
CA ASP A 119 7.46 -8.95 -15.66
C ASP A 119 7.25 -9.31 -14.19
N PRO A 120 6.13 -9.94 -13.80
CA PRO A 120 5.86 -10.32 -12.42
C PRO A 120 6.93 -11.18 -11.76
N ASN A 121 7.52 -12.14 -12.48
CA ASN A 121 8.58 -12.98 -11.93
C ASN A 121 9.88 -12.17 -11.73
N ALA A 122 10.20 -11.29 -12.67
CA ALA A 122 11.33 -10.38 -12.54
C ALA A 122 11.14 -9.40 -11.37
N LEU A 123 9.91 -8.89 -11.17
CA LEU A 123 9.58 -8.04 -10.03
C LEU A 123 9.83 -8.76 -8.70
N ILE A 124 9.33 -10.00 -8.56
CA ILE A 124 9.56 -10.81 -7.36
C ILE A 124 11.05 -11.08 -7.13
N THR A 125 11.80 -11.39 -8.18
CA THR A 125 13.26 -11.58 -8.11
C THR A 125 13.95 -10.30 -7.63
N THR A 126 13.55 -9.15 -8.15
CA THR A 126 14.06 -7.83 -7.73
C THR A 126 13.78 -7.56 -6.25
N ILE A 127 12.55 -7.81 -5.80
CA ILE A 127 12.16 -7.61 -4.40
C ILE A 127 12.97 -8.53 -3.46
N LYS A 128 13.16 -9.77 -3.84
CA LYS A 128 14.03 -10.71 -3.09
C LYS A 128 15.48 -10.22 -3.02
N GLY A 129 15.99 -9.64 -4.12
CA GLY A 129 17.32 -9.02 -4.17
C GLY A 129 17.50 -7.83 -3.23
N TRP A 130 16.42 -7.22 -2.75
CA TRP A 130 16.45 -6.18 -1.71
C TRP A 130 16.47 -6.73 -0.27
N GLY A 131 16.65 -8.05 -0.10
CA GLY A 131 16.73 -8.70 1.20
C GLY A 131 15.37 -9.09 1.79
N ILE A 132 14.31 -9.14 0.96
CA ILE A 132 12.98 -9.59 1.41
C ILE A 132 12.94 -11.11 1.42
N GLY A 133 12.85 -11.70 2.63
CA GLY A 133 12.92 -13.15 2.83
C GLY A 133 11.71 -13.89 2.29
N LYS A 134 10.51 -13.33 2.46
CA LYS A 134 9.27 -13.95 2.01
C LYS A 134 8.48 -12.97 1.17
N VAL A 135 8.15 -13.35 -0.05
CA VAL A 135 7.30 -12.57 -0.95
C VAL A 135 6.43 -13.49 -1.80
N GLU A 136 5.14 -13.18 -1.83
CA GLU A 136 4.13 -13.85 -2.64
C GLU A 136 3.50 -12.84 -3.60
N PHE A 137 3.25 -13.29 -4.83
CA PHE A 137 2.53 -12.54 -5.84
C PHE A 137 1.16 -13.20 -6.07
N ILE A 138 0.09 -12.48 -5.76
CA ILE A 138 -1.28 -12.99 -5.81
C ILE A 138 -2.06 -12.18 -6.84
N GLN A 139 -2.51 -12.82 -7.91
CA GLN A 139 -3.40 -12.17 -8.86
C GLN A 139 -4.75 -11.91 -8.20
N THR A 140 -5.20 -10.65 -8.15
CA THR A 140 -6.42 -10.26 -7.42
C THR A 140 -7.66 -11.04 -7.89
N ARG A 141 -7.82 -11.24 -9.21
CA ARG A 141 -8.95 -11.98 -9.76
C ARG A 141 -9.00 -13.46 -9.36
N SER A 142 -7.90 -14.06 -8.89
CA SER A 142 -7.87 -15.46 -8.44
C SER A 142 -8.44 -15.64 -7.04
N LEU A 143 -8.62 -14.56 -6.28
CA LEU A 143 -9.11 -14.62 -4.91
C LEU A 143 -10.55 -15.13 -4.86
N PRO A 144 -10.87 -16.06 -3.91
CA PRO A 144 -12.17 -16.74 -3.90
C PRO A 144 -13.34 -15.81 -3.58
N PHE A 145 -13.11 -14.75 -2.81
CA PHE A 145 -14.14 -13.78 -2.43
C PHE A 145 -14.47 -12.77 -3.53
N ILE A 146 -13.72 -12.73 -4.64
CA ILE A 146 -14.02 -11.83 -5.75
C ILE A 146 -15.19 -12.40 -6.57
N PRO A 147 -16.29 -11.65 -6.75
CA PRO A 147 -17.40 -12.05 -7.58
C PRO A 147 -16.99 -12.36 -9.03
N ARG A 148 -17.60 -13.38 -9.64
CA ARG A 148 -17.23 -13.85 -10.98
C ARG A 148 -17.26 -12.72 -12.03
N LEU A 149 -18.24 -11.83 -11.95
CA LEU A 149 -18.37 -10.69 -12.86
C LEU A 149 -17.16 -9.75 -12.84
N LEU A 150 -16.57 -9.53 -11.65
CA LEU A 150 -15.40 -8.66 -11.48
C LEU A 150 -14.09 -9.32 -11.93
N LYS A 151 -14.08 -10.64 -12.16
CA LYS A 151 -12.89 -11.38 -12.63
C LYS A 151 -12.58 -11.17 -14.12
N ALA A 152 -13.40 -10.41 -14.83
CA ALA A 152 -13.15 -10.10 -16.23
C ALA A 152 -11.80 -9.40 -16.43
N PRO A 153 -11.02 -9.76 -17.48
CA PRO A 153 -9.69 -9.23 -17.71
C PRO A 153 -9.59 -7.70 -17.75
N PHE A 154 -10.62 -7.04 -18.27
CA PHE A 154 -10.69 -5.58 -18.38
C PHE A 154 -11.05 -4.88 -17.05
N ILE A 155 -11.46 -5.63 -16.01
CA ILE A 155 -11.78 -5.07 -14.68
C ILE A 155 -10.59 -5.29 -13.72
N LEU A 156 -10.20 -6.55 -13.50
CA LEU A 156 -9.15 -6.92 -12.53
C LEU A 156 -7.93 -7.60 -13.17
N GLY A 157 -7.82 -7.52 -14.51
CA GLY A 157 -6.77 -8.23 -15.24
C GLY A 157 -5.35 -7.75 -14.95
N THR A 158 -5.19 -6.46 -14.65
CA THR A 158 -3.89 -5.84 -14.34
C THR A 158 -3.54 -5.86 -12.85
N MET A 159 -4.50 -6.24 -12.00
CA MET A 159 -4.39 -6.12 -10.57
C MET A 159 -3.77 -7.34 -9.90
N ALA A 160 -2.81 -7.09 -9.04
CA ALA A 160 -2.25 -8.12 -8.17
C ALA A 160 -1.91 -7.54 -6.80
N MET A 161 -1.69 -8.44 -5.85
CA MET A 161 -1.18 -8.12 -4.53
C MET A 161 0.21 -8.74 -4.37
N ILE A 162 1.14 -7.96 -3.87
CA ILE A 162 2.43 -8.43 -3.40
C ILE A 162 2.37 -8.38 -1.88
N ARG A 163 2.57 -9.51 -1.21
CA ARG A 163 2.62 -9.58 0.25
C ARG A 163 3.80 -10.38 0.73
N GLY A 164 4.26 -10.10 1.94
CA GLY A 164 5.39 -10.84 2.48
C GLY A 164 5.88 -10.34 3.82
N GLU A 165 7.14 -10.68 4.11
CA GLU A 165 7.85 -10.37 5.34
C GLU A 165 9.31 -9.99 5.00
N LYS A 166 9.77 -8.83 5.52
CA LYS A 166 11.14 -8.34 5.34
C LYS A 166 12.13 -9.11 6.17
#